data_f757388d9475be22c0f79b41c0b6faac
#
_entry.id   f757388d9475be22c0f79b41c0b6faac
#
_cell.length_a   1.000
_cell.length_b   1.000
_cell.length_c   1.000
_cell.angle_alpha   90.00
_cell.angle_beta   90.00
_cell.angle_gamma   90.00
#
_symmetry.space_group_name_H-M   'P 1'
#
loop_
_entity.id
_entity.type
_entity.pdbx_description
1 polymer ?
#
loop_
_entity_poly.entity_id
_entity_poly.type
_entity_poly.pdbx_seq_one_letter_code
_entity_poly.pdbx_strand_id
1 'polypeptide(L)'
;NGLFMHIVGEQTSFTMPEGTMAYYERWAQGPYELRPLKGWGKEESERPLTLKLPDGLSVALLEAEMVDYVRGKFRLSAEKPSTLETSLYSSVDIISPYSTPWRVIMVGERPVDLINNNDLVLNLNPACKLADTSWIKPGKVFRSGDLKHDRVKAAIDFAAERGIQYVHMDAGWYGPEMKMSSDATTVSPDKDLDIPALCKYAESKGIGLMVYVNQRALVQQLDTLLPLYKKWGLKGVKFGFV
;
A
#
# COMPACT_ATOMS: atom_id res chain seq x y z
N ASN A 1 2.37 -33.00 6.77
CA ASN A 1 2.51 -32.24 8.01
C ASN A 1 3.68 -31.27 7.81
N GLY A 2 3.38 -29.97 7.68
CA GLY A 2 4.40 -28.93 7.56
C GLY A 2 5.05 -28.63 8.91
N LEU A 3 6.31 -28.16 8.88
CA LEU A 3 7.00 -27.66 10.04
C LEU A 3 6.62 -26.19 10.25
N PHE A 4 6.13 -25.87 11.45
CA PHE A 4 5.93 -24.48 11.86
C PHE A 4 7.27 -23.80 12.18
N MET A 5 7.49 -22.61 11.62
CA MET A 5 8.72 -21.84 11.83
C MET A 5 8.38 -20.38 12.11
N HIS A 6 9.02 -19.83 13.15
CA HIS A 6 8.96 -18.42 13.49
C HIS A 6 10.21 -17.73 12.96
N ILE A 7 10.08 -16.91 11.94
CA ILE A 7 11.18 -16.20 11.28
C ILE A 7 11.32 -14.82 11.92
N VAL A 8 12.45 -14.55 12.53
CA VAL A 8 12.72 -13.28 13.23
C VAL A 8 13.57 -12.30 12.42
N GLY A 9 14.10 -12.73 11.28
CA GLY A 9 14.95 -11.91 10.42
C GLY A 9 15.51 -12.68 9.25
N GLU A 10 16.19 -11.98 8.35
CA GLU A 10 16.89 -12.56 7.21
C GLU A 10 18.28 -11.93 7.04
N GLN A 11 19.20 -12.64 6.37
CA GLN A 11 20.57 -12.18 6.13
C GLN A 11 20.81 -11.80 4.68
N THR A 12 19.81 -11.20 4.04
CA THR A 12 19.93 -10.69 2.67
C THR A 12 20.67 -9.35 2.69
N SER A 13 21.70 -9.22 1.89
CA SER A 13 22.49 -7.99 1.80
C SER A 13 22.85 -7.63 0.37
N PHE A 14 23.05 -6.33 0.12
CA PHE A 14 23.34 -5.74 -1.18
C PHE A 14 24.54 -4.79 -1.02
N THR A 15 25.71 -5.15 -1.54
CA THR A 15 26.89 -4.30 -1.53
C THR A 15 26.91 -3.46 -2.80
N MET A 16 26.98 -2.15 -2.64
CA MET A 16 27.00 -1.18 -3.73
C MET A 16 28.39 -0.57 -3.91
N PRO A 17 28.71 -0.02 -5.09
CA PRO A 17 29.93 0.74 -5.31
C PRO A 17 30.05 1.89 -4.31
N GLU A 18 31.27 2.19 -3.89
CA GLU A 18 31.55 3.35 -3.04
C GLU A 18 31.09 4.64 -3.74
N GLY A 19 30.51 5.57 -3.03
CA GLY A 19 29.95 6.80 -3.59
C GLY A 19 28.49 6.69 -4.01
N THR A 20 27.87 5.52 -3.88
CA THR A 20 26.43 5.36 -4.14
C THR A 20 25.60 6.25 -3.21
N MET A 21 24.59 6.91 -3.78
CA MET A 21 23.60 7.71 -3.06
C MET A 21 22.26 7.00 -3.06
N ALA A 22 21.50 7.12 -1.97
CA ALA A 22 20.16 6.55 -1.82
C ALA A 22 19.10 7.66 -1.71
N TYR A 23 17.97 7.50 -2.38
CA TYR A 23 16.77 8.26 -2.10
C TYR A 23 16.11 7.67 -0.86
N TYR A 24 16.60 8.08 0.30
CA TYR A 24 16.22 7.59 1.61
C TYR A 24 14.84 8.10 2.02
N GLU A 25 13.99 7.21 2.51
CA GLU A 25 12.70 7.52 3.12
C GLU A 25 12.53 6.71 4.41
N ARG A 26 12.39 7.39 5.54
CA ARG A 26 12.37 6.74 6.86
C ARG A 26 11.09 5.95 7.15
N TRP A 27 9.95 6.45 6.66
CA TRP A 27 8.62 5.85 6.83
C TRP A 27 7.75 6.15 5.63
N ALA A 28 6.80 5.31 5.35
CA ALA A 28 5.83 5.53 4.27
C ALA A 28 5.16 6.91 4.40
N GLN A 29 5.13 7.68 3.29
CA GLN A 29 4.68 9.08 3.22
C GLN A 29 5.63 10.09 3.90
N GLY A 30 6.85 9.68 4.22
CA GLY A 30 7.90 10.56 4.69
C GLY A 30 8.53 11.38 3.56
N PRO A 31 9.35 12.39 3.90
CA PRO A 31 10.13 13.09 2.90
C PRO A 31 11.25 12.20 2.36
N TYR A 32 11.48 12.29 1.05
CA TYR A 32 12.66 11.69 0.43
C TYR A 32 13.87 12.58 0.61
N GLU A 33 14.99 11.99 0.97
CA GLU A 33 16.27 12.66 1.10
C GLU A 33 17.34 11.90 0.30
N LEU A 34 18.16 12.63 -0.49
CA LEU A 34 19.29 12.03 -1.16
C LEU A 34 20.47 11.92 -0.19
N ARG A 35 20.80 10.73 0.28
CA ARG A 35 21.82 10.45 1.28
C ARG A 35 22.88 9.47 0.77
N PRO A 36 24.18 9.61 1.14
CA PRO A 36 25.18 8.59 0.87
C PRO A 36 24.90 7.31 1.67
N LEU A 37 25.36 6.17 1.17
CA LEU A 37 25.30 4.88 1.88
C LEU A 37 26.32 4.82 3.04
N LYS A 38 26.24 5.79 3.93
CA LYS A 38 27.04 5.88 5.16
C LYS A 38 26.35 6.81 6.17
N GLY A 39 26.59 6.58 7.44
CA GLY A 39 26.18 7.53 8.47
C GLY A 39 24.68 7.54 8.78
N TRP A 40 23.92 6.51 8.40
CA TRP A 40 22.50 6.39 8.79
C TRP A 40 22.32 6.00 10.27
N GLY A 41 23.38 5.55 10.94
CA GLY A 41 23.29 5.04 12.30
C GLY A 41 22.40 3.79 12.36
N LYS A 42 21.39 3.83 13.21
CA LYS A 42 20.39 2.76 13.35
C LYS A 42 19.11 3.02 12.52
N GLU A 43 19.11 4.05 11.69
CA GLU A 43 17.95 4.37 10.85
C GLU A 43 17.79 3.38 9.71
N GLU A 44 16.56 3.16 9.30
CA GLU A 44 16.15 2.26 8.22
C GLU A 44 15.41 3.03 7.15
N SER A 45 15.55 2.64 5.89
CA SER A 45 14.81 3.19 4.76
C SER A 45 13.71 2.25 4.31
N GLU A 46 12.60 2.82 3.91
CA GLU A 46 11.50 2.08 3.27
C GLU A 46 11.89 1.56 1.88
N ARG A 47 11.07 0.71 1.34
CA ARG A 47 11.12 0.19 -0.03
C ARG A 47 9.97 0.75 -0.88
N PRO A 48 10.13 0.83 -2.22
CA PRO A 48 11.34 0.57 -2.98
C PRO A 48 12.45 1.57 -2.65
N LEU A 49 13.69 1.10 -2.47
CA LEU A 49 14.83 1.98 -2.25
C LEU A 49 15.54 2.25 -3.57
N THR A 50 15.45 3.48 -4.04
CA THR A 50 16.12 3.91 -5.26
C THR A 50 17.53 4.40 -4.94
N LEU A 51 18.52 3.92 -5.69
CA LEU A 51 19.93 4.24 -5.57
C LEU A 51 20.43 4.91 -6.85
N LYS A 52 21.35 5.84 -6.70
CA LYS A 52 22.11 6.46 -7.77
C LYS A 52 23.56 6.01 -7.64
N LEU A 53 24.06 5.23 -8.61
CA LEU A 53 25.42 4.73 -8.62
C LEU A 53 26.40 5.81 -9.11
N PRO A 54 27.71 5.72 -8.78
CA PRO A 54 28.73 6.68 -9.22
C PRO A 54 28.91 6.75 -10.74
N ASP A 55 28.65 5.66 -11.45
CA ASP A 55 28.71 5.56 -12.91
C ASP A 55 27.49 6.12 -13.63
N GLY A 56 26.49 6.61 -12.87
CA GLY A 56 25.26 7.20 -13.38
C GLY A 56 24.07 6.25 -13.48
N LEU A 57 24.28 4.95 -13.30
CA LEU A 57 23.17 3.99 -13.28
C LEU A 57 22.23 4.23 -12.10
N SER A 58 20.98 3.88 -12.29
CA SER A 58 19.95 3.90 -11.27
C SER A 58 19.57 2.47 -10.90
N VAL A 59 19.44 2.19 -9.61
CA VAL A 59 19.06 0.87 -9.09
C VAL A 59 17.87 1.03 -8.19
N ALA A 60 16.90 0.10 -8.24
CA ALA A 60 15.85 -0.02 -7.23
C ALA A 60 15.94 -1.38 -6.55
N LEU A 61 15.95 -1.37 -5.23
CA LEU A 61 15.81 -2.55 -4.38
C LEU A 61 14.37 -2.64 -3.90
N LEU A 62 13.71 -3.75 -4.18
CA LEU A 62 12.30 -3.95 -3.84
C LEU A 62 11.94 -5.42 -3.65
N GLU A 63 10.67 -5.69 -3.45
CA GLU A 63 10.10 -7.01 -3.19
C GLU A 63 8.99 -7.31 -4.20
N ALA A 64 8.77 -8.59 -4.49
CA ALA A 64 7.63 -9.06 -5.27
C ALA A 64 7.06 -10.34 -4.65
N GLU A 65 5.82 -10.69 -5.03
CA GLU A 65 5.08 -11.84 -4.48
C GLU A 65 5.00 -11.80 -2.94
N MET A 66 4.62 -10.65 -2.40
CA MET A 66 4.46 -10.41 -0.97
C MET A 66 3.13 -11.00 -0.46
N VAL A 67 3.08 -12.33 -0.33
CA VAL A 67 1.89 -13.05 0.14
C VAL A 67 2.24 -13.78 1.45
N ASP A 68 1.43 -13.55 2.49
CA ASP A 68 1.61 -14.14 3.83
C ASP A 68 3.03 -14.03 4.39
N TYR A 69 3.69 -12.91 4.11
CA TYR A 69 5.03 -12.61 4.60
C TYR A 69 5.15 -11.15 5.01
N VAL A 70 6.08 -10.88 5.95
CA VAL A 70 6.35 -9.53 6.43
C VAL A 70 7.22 -8.75 5.44
N ARG A 71 6.92 -7.47 5.26
CA ARG A 71 7.72 -6.57 4.42
C ARG A 71 9.09 -6.28 5.04
N GLY A 72 10.09 -6.04 4.17
CA GLY A 72 11.40 -5.59 4.57
C GLY A 72 11.58 -4.09 4.51
N LYS A 73 12.60 -3.61 5.19
CA LYS A 73 13.24 -2.30 5.08
C LYS A 73 14.72 -2.51 4.79
N PHE A 74 15.43 -1.42 4.57
CA PHE A 74 16.88 -1.44 4.37
C PHE A 74 17.59 -0.65 5.45
N ARG A 75 18.61 -1.24 6.06
CA ARG A 75 19.56 -0.58 6.97
C ARG A 75 20.97 -0.71 6.43
N LEU A 76 21.88 0.14 6.88
CA LEU A 76 23.30 -0.04 6.59
C LEU A 76 23.88 -1.17 7.43
N SER A 77 24.72 -2.01 6.83
CA SER A 77 25.51 -3.00 7.55
C SER A 77 26.46 -2.32 8.54
N ALA A 78 26.52 -2.86 9.74
CA ALA A 78 27.50 -2.41 10.74
C ALA A 78 28.93 -2.92 10.46
N GLU A 79 29.05 -3.99 9.66
CA GLU A 79 30.31 -4.69 9.42
C GLU A 79 30.90 -4.39 8.03
N LYS A 80 30.06 -4.17 7.05
CA LYS A 80 30.47 -4.05 5.63
C LYS A 80 30.16 -2.64 5.10
N PRO A 81 31.17 -1.92 4.61
CA PRO A 81 30.94 -0.59 4.03
C PRO A 81 30.04 -0.68 2.76
N SER A 82 29.33 0.38 2.49
CA SER A 82 28.43 0.51 1.32
C SER A 82 27.47 -0.66 1.12
N THR A 83 27.12 -1.37 2.20
CA THR A 83 26.27 -2.56 2.15
C THR A 83 24.95 -2.27 2.85
N LEU A 84 23.87 -2.55 2.14
CA LEU A 84 22.50 -2.54 2.67
C LEU A 84 22.13 -3.96 3.12
N GLU A 85 21.49 -4.08 4.27
CA GLU A 85 20.92 -5.32 4.79
C GLU A 85 19.39 -5.18 4.83
N THR A 86 18.67 -6.25 4.52
CA THR A 86 17.23 -6.30 4.75
C THR A 86 16.95 -6.41 6.24
N SER A 87 16.06 -5.56 6.73
CA SER A 87 15.49 -5.60 8.07
C SER A 87 14.00 -5.88 7.96
N LEU A 88 13.52 -6.97 8.55
CA LEU A 88 12.09 -7.29 8.55
C LEU A 88 11.33 -6.34 9.48
N TYR A 89 10.14 -5.91 9.05
CA TYR A 89 9.30 -4.98 9.81
C TYR A 89 8.81 -5.59 11.14
N SER A 90 8.60 -6.91 11.14
CA SER A 90 8.31 -7.73 12.32
C SER A 90 8.74 -9.17 12.05
N SER A 91 8.57 -10.07 13.01
CA SER A 91 8.65 -11.50 12.75
C SER A 91 7.46 -11.99 11.91
N VAL A 92 7.60 -13.16 11.31
CA VAL A 92 6.55 -13.83 10.54
C VAL A 92 6.52 -15.32 10.85
N ASP A 93 5.32 -15.89 10.95
CA ASP A 93 5.09 -17.31 11.13
C ASP A 93 4.78 -17.97 9.78
N ILE A 94 5.50 -19.03 9.46
CA ILE A 94 5.32 -19.77 8.22
C ILE A 94 5.17 -21.26 8.49
N ILE A 95 4.54 -21.98 7.54
CA ILE A 95 4.44 -23.44 7.56
C ILE A 95 5.17 -23.98 6.34
N SER A 96 6.20 -24.81 6.58
CA SER A 96 6.98 -25.45 5.51
C SER A 96 6.15 -26.52 4.78
N PRO A 97 6.28 -26.68 3.44
CA PRO A 97 7.17 -25.91 2.56
C PRO A 97 6.62 -24.50 2.27
N TYR A 98 7.48 -23.49 2.27
CA TYR A 98 7.14 -22.10 2.01
C TYR A 98 8.19 -21.43 1.13
N SER A 99 7.76 -20.66 0.16
CA SER A 99 8.63 -19.80 -0.67
C SER A 99 8.56 -18.36 -0.16
N THR A 100 9.72 -17.80 0.19
CA THR A 100 9.80 -16.40 0.60
C THR A 100 9.57 -15.47 -0.60
N PRO A 101 9.14 -14.22 -0.37
CA PRO A 101 9.04 -13.22 -1.43
C PRO A 101 10.37 -13.01 -2.17
N TRP A 102 10.27 -12.57 -3.41
CA TRP A 102 11.43 -12.17 -4.20
C TRP A 102 12.08 -10.93 -3.63
N ARG A 103 13.42 -10.94 -3.57
CA ARG A 103 14.23 -9.74 -3.39
C ARG A 103 14.72 -9.29 -4.75
N VAL A 104 14.23 -8.14 -5.21
CA VAL A 104 14.36 -7.69 -6.58
C VAL A 104 15.37 -6.56 -6.69
N ILE A 105 16.26 -6.66 -7.66
CA ILE A 105 17.17 -5.61 -8.07
C ILE A 105 16.77 -5.19 -9.48
N MET A 106 16.32 -3.95 -9.65
CA MET A 106 16.09 -3.36 -10.96
C MET A 106 17.24 -2.41 -11.28
N VAL A 107 17.71 -2.42 -12.52
CA VAL A 107 18.78 -1.53 -13.00
C VAL A 107 18.29 -0.78 -14.23
N GLY A 108 18.53 0.51 -14.30
CA GLY A 108 18.20 1.37 -15.42
C GLY A 108 19.30 2.41 -15.67
N GLU A 109 19.42 2.88 -16.89
CA GLU A 109 20.34 3.98 -17.23
C GLU A 109 19.87 5.30 -16.57
N ARG A 110 18.55 5.46 -16.43
CA ARG A 110 17.92 6.65 -15.84
C ARG A 110 16.89 6.22 -14.80
N PRO A 111 16.57 7.06 -13.80
CA PRO A 111 15.54 6.74 -12.80
C PRO A 111 14.17 6.41 -13.41
N VAL A 112 13.80 7.04 -14.53
CA VAL A 112 12.52 6.78 -15.21
C VAL A 112 12.43 5.37 -15.80
N ASP A 113 13.56 4.76 -16.13
CA ASP A 113 13.59 3.40 -16.68
C ASP A 113 13.16 2.37 -15.62
N LEU A 114 13.40 2.66 -14.34
CA LEU A 114 12.92 1.83 -13.22
C LEU A 114 11.37 1.81 -13.14
N ILE A 115 10.72 2.95 -13.42
CA ILE A 115 9.25 3.05 -13.42
C ILE A 115 8.68 2.38 -14.67
N ASN A 116 9.33 2.54 -15.82
CA ASN A 116 8.85 1.98 -17.09
C ASN A 116 9.00 0.46 -17.18
N ASN A 117 9.85 -0.16 -16.36
CA ASN A 117 10.11 -1.60 -16.36
C ASN A 117 9.30 -2.37 -15.28
N ASN A 118 8.09 -1.90 -14.96
CA ASN A 118 7.22 -2.55 -13.97
C ASN A 118 6.90 -4.01 -14.29
N ASP A 119 6.99 -4.43 -15.55
CA ASP A 119 6.75 -5.81 -15.98
C ASP A 119 7.65 -6.82 -15.24
N LEU A 120 8.86 -6.42 -14.84
CA LEU A 120 9.70 -7.27 -14.02
C LEU A 120 9.00 -7.71 -12.73
N VAL A 121 8.43 -6.74 -11.99
CA VAL A 121 7.73 -7.02 -10.72
C VAL A 121 6.44 -7.78 -10.98
N LEU A 122 5.69 -7.41 -12.01
CA LEU A 122 4.43 -8.07 -12.36
C LEU A 122 4.64 -9.53 -12.73
N ASN A 123 5.68 -9.83 -13.52
CA ASN A 123 6.01 -11.19 -13.96
C ASN A 123 6.55 -12.10 -12.84
N LEU A 124 7.02 -11.54 -11.74
CA LEU A 124 7.43 -12.29 -10.55
C LEU A 124 6.25 -12.69 -9.65
N ASN A 125 5.05 -12.21 -9.96
CA ASN A 125 3.83 -12.60 -9.26
C ASN A 125 3.09 -13.69 -10.06
N PRO A 126 2.33 -14.57 -9.39
CA PRO A 126 1.51 -15.56 -10.09
C PRO A 126 0.42 -14.87 -10.92
N ALA A 127 -0.03 -15.53 -11.97
CA ALA A 127 -1.12 -15.03 -12.79
C ALA A 127 -2.40 -14.81 -11.97
N CYS A 128 -3.17 -13.80 -12.38
CA CYS A 128 -4.45 -13.51 -11.76
C CYS A 128 -5.38 -14.75 -11.79
N LYS A 129 -5.91 -15.15 -10.65
CA LYS A 129 -6.80 -16.29 -10.50
C LYS A 129 -8.29 -15.95 -10.67
N LEU A 130 -8.62 -14.67 -10.84
CA LEU A 130 -9.99 -14.24 -11.06
C LEU A 130 -10.41 -14.60 -12.50
N ALA A 131 -11.49 -15.37 -12.63
CA ALA A 131 -12.02 -15.79 -13.93
C ALA A 131 -12.61 -14.60 -14.73
N ASP A 132 -13.21 -13.65 -14.04
CA ASP A 132 -13.75 -12.40 -14.62
C ASP A 132 -13.18 -11.19 -13.89
N THR A 133 -12.47 -10.35 -14.61
CA THR A 133 -11.92 -9.07 -14.14
C THR A 133 -12.63 -7.86 -14.74
N SER A 134 -13.67 -8.07 -15.54
CA SER A 134 -14.39 -6.99 -16.26
C SER A 134 -15.04 -5.95 -15.36
N TRP A 135 -15.34 -6.33 -14.11
CA TRP A 135 -15.89 -5.45 -13.07
C TRP A 135 -14.85 -4.50 -12.46
N ILE A 136 -13.55 -4.77 -12.62
CA ILE A 136 -12.48 -3.89 -12.14
C ILE A 136 -12.35 -2.72 -13.11
N LYS A 137 -12.67 -1.53 -12.64
CA LYS A 137 -12.62 -0.29 -13.45
C LYS A 137 -11.60 0.67 -12.85
N PRO A 138 -10.36 0.70 -13.38
CA PRO A 138 -9.38 1.69 -12.96
C PRO A 138 -9.87 3.11 -13.20
N GLY A 139 -9.44 4.04 -12.34
CA GLY A 139 -9.84 5.43 -12.50
C GLY A 139 -9.19 6.34 -11.47
N LYS A 140 -9.36 7.65 -11.67
CA LYS A 140 -8.91 8.66 -10.72
C LYS A 140 -9.88 8.72 -9.54
N VAL A 141 -9.32 8.92 -8.34
CA VAL A 141 -10.08 9.03 -7.10
C VAL A 141 -9.92 10.43 -6.52
N PHE A 142 -11.01 11.09 -6.21
CA PHE A 142 -11.01 12.35 -5.46
C PHE A 142 -11.37 12.08 -4.00
N ARG A 143 -10.50 12.49 -3.08
CA ARG A 143 -10.75 12.36 -1.66
C ARG A 143 -11.65 13.49 -1.17
N SER A 144 -12.82 13.17 -0.61
CA SER A 144 -13.61 14.16 0.12
C SER A 144 -12.88 14.59 1.38
N GLY A 145 -12.63 15.89 1.55
CA GLY A 145 -11.93 16.43 2.72
C GLY A 145 -12.82 16.53 3.98
N ASP A 146 -14.13 16.39 3.83
CA ASP A 146 -15.10 16.49 4.91
C ASP A 146 -16.09 15.32 4.84
N LEU A 147 -16.47 14.78 5.99
CA LEU A 147 -17.39 13.66 6.16
C LEU A 147 -18.79 14.16 6.57
N LYS A 148 -19.32 15.14 5.86
CA LYS A 148 -20.70 15.64 5.94
C LYS A 148 -21.42 15.34 4.65
N HIS A 149 -22.71 15.00 4.74
CA HIS A 149 -23.52 14.60 3.59
C HIS A 149 -23.42 15.57 2.40
N ASP A 150 -23.67 16.87 2.65
CA ASP A 150 -23.62 17.88 1.60
C ASP A 150 -22.23 18.10 1.03
N ARG A 151 -21.18 17.92 1.83
CA ARG A 151 -19.79 18.05 1.37
C ARG A 151 -19.36 16.89 0.50
N VAL A 152 -19.77 15.67 0.84
CA VAL A 152 -19.54 14.49 -0.01
C VAL A 152 -20.30 14.63 -1.32
N LYS A 153 -21.55 15.14 -1.27
CA LYS A 153 -22.35 15.41 -2.46
C LYS A 153 -21.68 16.45 -3.38
N ALA A 154 -21.16 17.54 -2.83
CA ALA A 154 -20.40 18.53 -3.59
C ALA A 154 -19.10 17.93 -4.19
N ALA A 155 -18.44 17.02 -3.48
CA ALA A 155 -17.28 16.31 -4.01
C ALA A 155 -17.64 15.38 -5.18
N ILE A 156 -18.83 14.77 -5.16
CA ILE A 156 -19.36 13.97 -6.26
C ILE A 156 -19.64 14.85 -7.49
N ASP A 157 -20.27 16.01 -7.31
CA ASP A 157 -20.52 16.97 -8.41
C ASP A 157 -19.20 17.45 -9.02
N PHE A 158 -18.23 17.83 -8.18
CA PHE A 158 -16.89 18.22 -8.64
C PHE A 158 -16.20 17.09 -9.44
N ALA A 159 -16.27 15.85 -8.95
CA ALA A 159 -15.69 14.70 -9.64
C ALA A 159 -16.32 14.49 -11.02
N ALA A 160 -17.65 14.61 -11.11
CA ALA A 160 -18.38 14.48 -12.35
C ALA A 160 -17.97 15.57 -13.37
N GLU A 161 -17.89 16.83 -12.95
CA GLU A 161 -17.47 17.95 -13.79
C GLU A 161 -16.02 17.81 -14.30
N ARG A 162 -15.15 17.14 -13.56
CA ARG A 162 -13.73 17.00 -13.87
C ARG A 162 -13.36 15.66 -14.52
N GLY A 163 -14.31 14.80 -14.82
CA GLY A 163 -14.06 13.48 -15.40
C GLY A 163 -13.25 12.57 -14.48
N ILE A 164 -13.45 12.70 -13.14
CA ILE A 164 -12.88 11.82 -12.12
C ILE A 164 -13.89 10.71 -11.87
N GLN A 165 -13.43 9.44 -11.81
CA GLN A 165 -14.30 8.28 -11.78
C GLN A 165 -14.84 7.96 -10.40
N TYR A 166 -14.09 8.31 -9.34
CA TYR A 166 -14.43 7.90 -7.97
C TYR A 166 -14.31 9.05 -6.98
N VAL A 167 -15.19 9.04 -5.98
CA VAL A 167 -15.05 9.84 -4.76
C VAL A 167 -14.82 8.91 -3.58
N HIS A 168 -13.87 9.26 -2.73
CA HIS A 168 -13.47 8.48 -1.57
C HIS A 168 -13.75 9.25 -0.28
N MET A 169 -14.52 8.63 0.62
CA MET A 169 -14.66 9.03 2.02
C MET A 169 -13.58 8.33 2.83
N ASP A 170 -12.64 9.10 3.33
CA ASP A 170 -11.51 8.58 4.11
C ASP A 170 -11.89 8.28 5.57
N ALA A 171 -10.91 8.00 6.39
CA ALA A 171 -11.02 7.63 7.81
C ALA A 171 -11.98 8.51 8.62
N GLY A 172 -12.63 7.94 9.62
CA GLY A 172 -13.47 8.65 10.61
C GLY A 172 -14.97 8.61 10.35
N TRP A 173 -15.46 7.93 9.32
CA TRP A 173 -16.90 7.87 9.04
C TRP A 173 -17.69 6.92 9.97
N TYR A 174 -17.04 5.86 10.50
CA TYR A 174 -17.68 4.87 11.40
C TYR A 174 -17.17 4.92 12.84
N GLY A 175 -16.42 5.96 13.22
CA GLY A 175 -15.98 6.21 14.58
C GLY A 175 -14.53 5.82 14.87
N PRO A 176 -14.20 5.38 16.09
CA PRO A 176 -12.82 5.19 16.53
C PRO A 176 -12.16 3.97 15.90
N GLU A 177 -11.55 4.13 14.75
CA GLU A 177 -11.03 3.05 13.89
C GLU A 177 -9.87 2.26 14.52
N MET A 178 -9.10 2.87 15.41
CA MET A 178 -7.95 2.24 16.07
C MET A 178 -8.33 1.37 17.28
N LYS A 179 -9.63 1.26 17.60
CA LYS A 179 -10.13 0.39 18.68
C LYS A 179 -10.56 -0.96 18.12
N MET A 180 -10.31 -2.02 18.87
CA MET A 180 -10.80 -3.37 18.55
C MET A 180 -12.32 -3.48 18.51
N SER A 181 -13.01 -2.56 19.19
CA SER A 181 -14.48 -2.47 19.20
C SER A 181 -15.06 -1.61 18.07
N SER A 182 -14.23 -1.15 17.11
CA SER A 182 -14.74 -0.36 15.99
C SER A 182 -15.66 -1.20 15.11
N ASP A 183 -16.77 -0.60 14.69
CA ASP A 183 -17.80 -1.23 13.88
C ASP A 183 -18.01 -0.45 12.58
N ALA A 184 -17.56 -1.01 11.48
CA ALA A 184 -17.67 -0.41 10.15
C ALA A 184 -18.98 -0.79 9.42
N THR A 185 -19.93 -1.44 10.10
CA THR A 185 -21.27 -1.71 9.55
C THR A 185 -22.20 -0.51 9.65
N THR A 186 -21.86 0.49 10.46
CA THR A 186 -22.70 1.66 10.73
C THR A 186 -21.89 2.95 10.65
N VAL A 187 -22.57 4.02 10.24
CA VAL A 187 -22.00 5.38 10.32
C VAL A 187 -21.98 5.82 11.78
N SER A 188 -20.91 6.49 12.19
CA SER A 188 -20.82 7.05 13.55
C SER A 188 -21.97 8.02 13.82
N PRO A 189 -22.61 7.99 15.02
CA PRO A 189 -23.76 8.84 15.35
C PRO A 189 -23.49 10.36 15.28
N ASP A 190 -22.23 10.77 15.39
CA ASP A 190 -21.80 12.16 15.27
C ASP A 190 -21.59 12.63 13.81
N LYS A 191 -21.80 11.75 12.83
CA LYS A 191 -21.66 12.05 11.40
C LYS A 191 -23.03 12.17 10.75
N ASP A 192 -23.20 13.28 10.02
CA ASP A 192 -24.34 13.47 9.12
C ASP A 192 -24.00 12.85 7.77
N LEU A 193 -24.16 11.51 7.65
CA LEU A 193 -23.85 10.75 6.44
C LEU A 193 -24.91 9.67 6.18
N ASP A 194 -25.60 9.76 5.07
CA ASP A 194 -26.41 8.68 4.50
C ASP A 194 -25.65 8.07 3.31
N ILE A 195 -24.85 7.04 3.58
CA ILE A 195 -23.99 6.39 2.56
C ILE A 195 -24.84 5.78 1.43
N PRO A 196 -25.93 5.03 1.70
CA PRO A 196 -26.81 4.53 0.64
C PRO A 196 -27.38 5.63 -0.27
N ALA A 197 -27.81 6.75 0.30
CA ALA A 197 -28.33 7.88 -0.49
C ALA A 197 -27.21 8.53 -1.32
N LEU A 198 -26.02 8.69 -0.75
CA LEU A 198 -24.84 9.21 -1.46
C LEU A 198 -24.40 8.27 -2.60
N CYS A 199 -24.47 6.96 -2.42
CA CYS A 199 -24.18 5.98 -3.48
C CYS A 199 -25.16 6.13 -4.67
N LYS A 200 -26.44 6.25 -4.39
CA LYS A 200 -27.46 6.49 -5.45
C LYS A 200 -27.23 7.81 -6.19
N TYR A 201 -26.90 8.86 -5.43
CA TYR A 201 -26.58 10.14 -6.03
C TYR A 201 -25.31 10.07 -6.90
N ALA A 202 -24.25 9.45 -6.41
CA ALA A 202 -23.01 9.27 -7.18
C ALA A 202 -23.27 8.46 -8.47
N GLU A 203 -24.03 7.39 -8.38
CA GLU A 203 -24.41 6.58 -9.55
C GLU A 203 -25.18 7.38 -10.57
N SER A 204 -26.09 8.26 -10.17
CA SER A 204 -26.83 9.15 -11.09
C SER A 204 -25.92 10.14 -11.84
N LYS A 205 -24.72 10.39 -11.31
CA LYS A 205 -23.69 11.24 -11.92
C LYS A 205 -22.59 10.43 -12.65
N GLY A 206 -22.69 9.09 -12.67
CA GLY A 206 -21.67 8.22 -13.24
C GLY A 206 -20.41 8.11 -12.38
N ILE A 207 -20.48 8.43 -11.09
CA ILE A 207 -19.37 8.40 -10.13
C ILE A 207 -19.47 7.19 -9.20
N GLY A 208 -18.36 6.50 -8.99
CA GLY A 208 -18.25 5.45 -7.97
C GLY A 208 -17.93 6.04 -6.60
N LEU A 209 -18.66 5.64 -5.56
CA LEU A 209 -18.32 6.01 -4.18
C LEU A 209 -17.50 4.91 -3.52
N MET A 210 -16.45 5.30 -2.79
CA MET A 210 -15.55 4.43 -2.05
C MET A 210 -15.45 4.87 -0.60
N VAL A 211 -15.17 3.94 0.29
CA VAL A 211 -14.94 4.21 1.71
C VAL A 211 -13.60 3.66 2.18
N TYR A 212 -13.06 4.27 3.23
CA TYR A 212 -11.93 3.73 3.97
C TYR A 212 -12.43 2.73 5.03
N VAL A 213 -11.70 1.64 5.22
CA VAL A 213 -11.88 0.72 6.35
C VAL A 213 -10.52 0.35 6.93
N ASN A 214 -10.39 0.47 8.25
CA ASN A 214 -9.18 0.05 8.97
C ASN A 214 -9.08 -1.48 8.99
N GLN A 215 -7.85 -1.99 8.96
CA GLN A 215 -7.57 -3.42 9.03
C GLN A 215 -8.32 -4.11 10.18
N ARG A 216 -8.38 -3.51 11.34
CA ARG A 216 -9.03 -4.13 12.53
C ARG A 216 -10.50 -4.45 12.29
N ALA A 217 -11.26 -3.48 11.77
CA ALA A 217 -12.66 -3.69 11.44
C ALA A 217 -12.83 -4.67 10.28
N LEU A 218 -12.02 -4.55 9.23
CA LEU A 218 -12.15 -5.39 8.05
C LEU A 218 -11.88 -6.86 8.38
N VAL A 219 -10.82 -7.18 9.12
CA VAL A 219 -10.48 -8.57 9.49
C VAL A 219 -11.58 -9.20 10.36
N GLN A 220 -12.17 -8.43 11.29
CA GLN A 220 -13.21 -8.94 12.16
C GLN A 220 -14.58 -9.07 11.50
N GLN A 221 -14.88 -8.24 10.51
CA GLN A 221 -16.22 -8.08 9.94
C GLN A 221 -16.27 -8.37 8.43
N LEU A 222 -15.23 -8.98 7.85
CA LEU A 222 -15.08 -9.16 6.40
C LEU A 222 -16.33 -9.70 5.72
N ASP A 223 -16.87 -10.81 6.25
CA ASP A 223 -18.02 -11.50 5.68
C ASP A 223 -19.33 -10.70 5.79
N THR A 224 -19.38 -9.73 6.69
CA THR A 224 -20.53 -8.83 6.88
C THR A 224 -20.38 -7.56 6.06
N LEU A 225 -19.18 -6.97 6.05
CA LEU A 225 -18.93 -5.65 5.44
C LEU A 225 -19.05 -5.68 3.92
N LEU A 226 -18.42 -6.66 3.25
CA LEU A 226 -18.42 -6.67 1.79
C LEU A 226 -19.83 -6.83 1.20
N PRO A 227 -20.69 -7.75 1.67
CA PRO A 227 -22.08 -7.81 1.23
C PRO A 227 -22.88 -6.54 1.54
N LEU A 228 -22.68 -5.94 2.73
CA LEU A 228 -23.36 -4.70 3.13
C LEU A 228 -22.96 -3.54 2.21
N TYR A 229 -21.68 -3.37 1.94
CA TYR A 229 -21.18 -2.29 1.08
C TYR A 229 -21.64 -2.45 -0.38
N LYS A 230 -21.68 -3.68 -0.87
CA LYS A 230 -22.30 -3.98 -2.15
C LYS A 230 -23.79 -3.60 -2.19
N LYS A 231 -24.54 -3.90 -1.10
CA LYS A 231 -25.94 -3.51 -0.97
C LYS A 231 -26.13 -2.00 -0.91
N TRP A 232 -25.22 -1.26 -0.29
CA TRP A 232 -25.24 0.21 -0.30
C TRP A 232 -24.92 0.81 -1.65
N GLY A 233 -24.25 0.08 -2.54
CA GLY A 233 -23.84 0.53 -3.86
C GLY A 233 -22.42 1.06 -3.92
N LEU A 234 -21.58 0.85 -2.88
CA LEU A 234 -20.18 1.20 -2.89
C LEU A 234 -19.44 0.44 -4.01
N LYS A 235 -18.48 1.10 -4.65
CA LYS A 235 -17.69 0.57 -5.77
C LYS A 235 -16.28 0.13 -5.35
N GLY A 236 -15.86 0.45 -4.13
CA GLY A 236 -14.55 0.03 -3.63
C GLY A 236 -14.34 0.37 -2.17
N VAL A 237 -13.27 -0.22 -1.62
CA VAL A 237 -12.81 0.00 -0.25
C VAL A 237 -11.33 0.36 -0.30
N LYS A 238 -10.93 1.41 0.40
CA LYS A 238 -9.54 1.67 0.74
C LYS A 238 -9.26 0.96 2.07
N PHE A 239 -8.38 0.00 2.02
CA PHE A 239 -7.92 -0.76 3.17
C PHE A 239 -6.65 -0.12 3.73
N GLY A 240 -6.58 0.14 5.03
CA GLY A 240 -5.45 0.87 5.59
C GLY A 240 -5.01 0.42 6.97
N PHE A 241 -3.79 0.85 7.34
CA PHE A 241 -3.07 0.51 8.58
C PHE A 241 -2.85 -1.00 8.74
N VAL A 242 -2.28 -1.60 7.71
CA VAL A 242 -1.87 -3.01 7.66
C VAL A 242 -0.49 -3.17 8.27
#